data_959c988bf8fa9050947a734c91e9bb2b
#
_entry.id   959c988bf8fa9050947a734c91e9bb2b
#
_cell.length_a   1.000
_cell.length_b   1.000
_cell.length_c   1.000
_cell.angle_alpha   90.00
_cell.angle_beta   90.00
_cell.angle_gamma   90.00
#
_symmetry.space_group_name_H-M   'P 1'
#
loop_
_entity.id
_entity.type
_entity.pdbx_description
1 polymer ?
#
loop_
_entity_poly.entity_id
_entity_poly.type
_entity_poly.pdbx_seq_one_letter_code
_entity_poly.pdbx_strand_id
1 'polypeptide(L)'
;MVGITSYGAYIPWHRMKREDCVKAWGGFAMPGERAVAYYDEDSVSMAVEASLDCLTGVDAKKVDGLFFATTTSPYKEKQCSALMAVPLDMRSDIRTTDVTTSLRAGTSALMLAADTVKAGSANSLLVAAADMRLGAPAGMGEQQVGDGGAALLVGKDHVIAEIVGMYSTSDELAATWRSEEDKFIRAGEDRFVMDEGYSKWVPEAIGGVLKKCGLTPKDITKVTLDPPGDPRRHGKAITQAGFEAAQMQDPYALVLNVGLPGCATSLMMLIAALEDAKPGDRILVVGSGNGADALILQVTDAIGKLGERRGIKKNVASKQVMANYNDYLRWRELVPQEAARRPDKQHIRSSANWRERKQLLGLWGIKCRRCGTPQYDNGAATTGPIRICAQCQAQDDFDDYNFVRRKAKVFSYTQDNLAAVIDPPASVVLIEFEGGGRAFFDLTDRDPAKVEVGMRVEMTFRKLQHDRGLTNYFWKARPVR
;
A
#
# COMPACT_ATOMS: atom_id res chain seq x y z
N MET A 1 24.57 10.53 -8.58
CA MET A 1 23.16 10.40 -9.02
C MET A 1 22.35 9.81 -7.85
N VAL A 2 21.27 10.44 -7.45
CA VAL A 2 20.33 9.91 -6.44
C VAL A 2 18.95 9.91 -7.04
N GLY A 3 18.23 8.82 -6.91
CA GLY A 3 16.91 8.71 -7.49
C GLY A 3 16.20 7.41 -7.13
N ILE A 4 15.12 7.14 -7.84
CA ILE A 4 14.33 5.93 -7.69
C ILE A 4 15.08 4.78 -8.35
N THR A 5 15.22 3.66 -7.64
CA THR A 5 15.90 2.44 -8.11
C THR A 5 14.93 1.29 -8.32
N SER A 6 13.76 1.34 -7.67
CA SER A 6 12.66 0.38 -7.84
C SER A 6 11.34 1.00 -7.40
N TYR A 7 10.23 0.45 -7.87
CA TYR A 7 8.88 0.83 -7.46
C TYR A 7 7.99 -0.39 -7.26
N GLY A 8 6.88 -0.21 -6.56
CA GLY A 8 5.82 -1.18 -6.40
C GLY A 8 4.52 -0.52 -5.96
N ALA A 9 3.41 -1.18 -6.19
CA ALA A 9 2.11 -0.68 -5.82
C ALA A 9 1.20 -1.80 -5.29
N TYR A 10 0.21 -1.41 -4.54
CA TYR A 10 -0.87 -2.27 -4.11
C TYR A 10 -2.21 -1.57 -4.22
N ILE A 11 -3.18 -2.24 -4.83
CA ILE A 11 -4.58 -1.82 -4.87
C ILE A 11 -5.41 -3.00 -4.34
N PRO A 12 -6.23 -2.81 -3.30
CA PRO A 12 -7.13 -3.84 -2.79
C PRO A 12 -7.88 -4.54 -3.92
N TRP A 13 -8.16 -5.81 -3.76
CA TRP A 13 -8.80 -6.59 -4.82
C TRP A 13 -10.24 -6.16 -5.09
N HIS A 14 -10.96 -5.71 -4.07
CA HIS A 14 -12.37 -5.36 -4.16
C HIS A 14 -12.59 -3.99 -4.77
N ARG A 15 -13.60 -3.89 -5.62
CA ARG A 15 -14.08 -2.65 -6.24
C ARG A 15 -15.54 -2.45 -5.95
N MET A 16 -15.89 -1.28 -5.46
CA MET A 16 -17.27 -0.84 -5.29
C MET A 16 -17.62 0.10 -6.44
N LYS A 17 -18.71 -0.19 -7.15
CA LYS A 17 -19.25 0.76 -8.13
C LYS A 17 -19.82 1.97 -7.40
N ARG A 18 -19.51 3.17 -7.88
CA ARG A 18 -20.03 4.40 -7.27
C ARG A 18 -21.54 4.53 -7.37
N GLU A 19 -22.15 3.95 -8.40
CA GLU A 19 -23.60 3.88 -8.53
C GLU A 19 -24.28 3.11 -7.38
N ASP A 20 -23.58 2.19 -6.71
CA ASP A 20 -24.16 1.43 -5.60
C ASP A 20 -24.36 2.28 -4.35
N CYS A 21 -23.51 3.30 -4.14
CA CYS A 21 -23.74 4.33 -3.10
C CYS A 21 -25.04 5.08 -3.38
N VAL A 22 -25.27 5.45 -4.65
CA VAL A 22 -26.48 6.21 -5.04
C VAL A 22 -27.74 5.36 -5.00
N LYS A 23 -27.65 4.08 -5.34
CA LYS A 23 -28.77 3.14 -5.16
C LYS A 23 -29.18 3.02 -3.69
N ALA A 24 -28.20 3.11 -2.76
CA ALA A 24 -28.48 3.04 -1.33
C ALA A 24 -29.03 4.35 -0.74
N TRP A 25 -28.55 5.49 -1.20
CA TRP A 25 -28.79 6.79 -0.56
C TRP A 25 -29.50 7.82 -1.42
N GLY A 26 -29.61 7.60 -2.73
CA GLY A 26 -30.00 8.63 -3.69
C GLY A 26 -28.86 9.58 -4.04
N GLY A 27 -29.14 10.56 -4.89
CA GLY A 27 -28.20 11.62 -5.27
C GLY A 27 -27.54 11.42 -6.63
N PHE A 28 -26.33 11.98 -6.82
CA PHE A 28 -25.57 11.95 -8.07
C PHE A 28 -24.46 10.89 -7.99
N ALA A 29 -24.41 9.99 -8.97
CA ALA A 29 -23.34 9.02 -9.10
C ALA A 29 -22.16 9.60 -9.87
N MET A 30 -20.97 9.62 -9.28
CA MET A 30 -19.73 9.76 -10.03
C MET A 30 -19.52 8.52 -10.91
N PRO A 31 -18.94 8.67 -12.12
CA PRO A 31 -18.64 7.50 -12.96
C PRO A 31 -17.56 6.60 -12.36
N GLY A 32 -17.59 5.32 -12.76
CA GLY A 32 -16.57 4.35 -12.43
C GLY A 32 -16.73 3.68 -11.07
N GLU A 33 -15.62 3.19 -10.56
CA GLU A 33 -15.54 2.39 -9.33
C GLU A 33 -14.45 2.92 -8.40
N ARG A 34 -14.43 2.45 -7.17
CA ARG A 34 -13.37 2.73 -6.21
C ARG A 34 -12.82 1.44 -5.61
N ALA A 35 -11.54 1.42 -5.27
CA ALA A 35 -10.94 0.34 -4.51
C ALA A 35 -11.42 0.41 -3.05
N VAL A 36 -11.71 -0.74 -2.48
CA VAL A 36 -12.14 -0.91 -1.10
C VAL A 36 -11.25 -1.93 -0.41
N ALA A 37 -10.56 -1.50 0.62
CA ALA A 37 -9.79 -2.39 1.48
C ALA A 37 -10.75 -3.42 2.12
N TYR A 38 -10.33 -4.68 2.08
CA TYR A 38 -11.07 -5.76 2.70
C TYR A 38 -11.06 -5.61 4.23
N TYR A 39 -11.91 -6.33 4.94
CA TYR A 39 -12.05 -6.18 6.41
C TYR A 39 -10.75 -6.45 7.17
N ASP A 40 -9.84 -7.21 6.59
CA ASP A 40 -8.54 -7.57 7.16
C ASP A 40 -7.36 -6.76 6.58
N GLU A 41 -7.64 -5.68 5.86
CA GLU A 41 -6.65 -4.73 5.35
C GLU A 41 -6.66 -3.41 6.12
N ASP A 42 -5.54 -2.71 6.10
CA ASP A 42 -5.37 -1.33 6.56
C ASP A 42 -4.17 -0.67 5.86
N SER A 43 -3.85 0.57 6.22
CA SER A 43 -2.72 1.30 5.62
C SER A 43 -1.38 0.58 5.80
N VAL A 44 -1.16 -0.10 6.92
CA VAL A 44 0.08 -0.86 7.19
C VAL A 44 0.17 -2.08 6.28
N SER A 45 -0.87 -2.90 6.22
CA SER A 45 -0.88 -4.11 5.38
C SER A 45 -0.75 -3.78 3.89
N MET A 46 -1.44 -2.73 3.41
CA MET A 46 -1.33 -2.27 2.03
C MET A 46 0.07 -1.72 1.70
N ALA A 47 0.70 -1.00 2.64
CA ALA A 47 2.05 -0.51 2.48
C ALA A 47 3.09 -1.64 2.47
N VAL A 48 2.90 -2.70 3.27
CA VAL A 48 3.74 -3.91 3.21
C VAL A 48 3.62 -4.60 1.86
N GLU A 49 2.41 -4.77 1.33
CA GLU A 49 2.19 -5.36 0.01
C GLU A 49 2.84 -4.55 -1.13
N ALA A 50 2.68 -3.22 -1.13
CA ALA A 50 3.35 -2.33 -2.09
C ALA A 50 4.88 -2.41 -1.97
N SER A 51 5.39 -2.51 -0.74
CA SER A 51 6.82 -2.66 -0.45
C SER A 51 7.38 -4.00 -0.93
N LEU A 52 6.62 -5.10 -0.76
CA LEU A 52 7.00 -6.42 -1.29
C LEU A 52 7.09 -6.41 -2.82
N ASP A 53 6.18 -5.74 -3.51
CA ASP A 53 6.24 -5.55 -4.96
C ASP A 53 7.49 -4.73 -5.35
N CYS A 54 7.75 -3.61 -4.68
CA CYS A 54 8.92 -2.76 -4.87
C CYS A 54 10.24 -3.52 -4.65
N LEU A 55 10.32 -4.36 -3.62
CA LEU A 55 11.51 -5.13 -3.25
C LEU A 55 11.66 -6.44 -4.04
N THR A 56 10.90 -6.67 -5.12
CA THR A 56 11.08 -7.85 -5.96
C THR A 56 12.48 -7.84 -6.59
N GLY A 57 13.28 -8.88 -6.34
CA GLY A 57 14.67 -8.97 -6.79
C GLY A 57 15.66 -8.09 -6.04
N VAL A 58 15.23 -7.42 -4.97
CA VAL A 58 16.07 -6.61 -4.09
C VAL A 58 16.27 -7.32 -2.75
N ASP A 59 17.50 -7.35 -2.27
CA ASP A 59 17.82 -7.82 -0.93
C ASP A 59 17.43 -6.74 0.11
N ALA A 60 16.33 -6.94 0.82
CA ALA A 60 15.83 -6.01 1.81
C ALA A 60 16.83 -5.73 2.96
N LYS A 61 17.77 -6.65 3.21
CA LYS A 61 18.83 -6.46 4.21
C LYS A 61 19.89 -5.42 3.80
N LYS A 62 19.91 -5.00 2.54
CA LYS A 62 20.76 -3.91 2.05
C LYS A 62 20.10 -2.54 2.10
N VAL A 63 18.83 -2.47 2.49
CA VAL A 63 18.10 -1.21 2.61
C VAL A 63 18.36 -0.61 4.00
N ASP A 64 18.76 0.66 4.05
CA ASP A 64 19.25 1.33 5.26
C ASP A 64 18.13 2.01 6.06
N GLY A 65 16.91 2.05 5.54
CA GLY A 65 15.78 2.60 6.27
C GLY A 65 14.44 2.48 5.54
N LEU A 66 13.38 2.74 6.30
CA LEU A 66 11.99 2.71 5.86
C LEU A 66 11.26 3.95 6.35
N PHE A 67 10.71 4.74 5.42
CA PHE A 67 9.82 5.86 5.70
C PHE A 67 8.41 5.49 5.28
N PHE A 68 7.47 5.56 6.22
CA PHE A 68 6.07 5.24 5.97
C PHE A 68 5.22 6.50 6.02
N ALA A 69 4.57 6.82 4.90
CA ALA A 69 3.66 7.95 4.76
C ALA A 69 2.20 7.48 4.86
N THR A 70 1.41 8.11 5.74
CA THR A 70 -0.01 7.80 5.88
C THR A 70 -0.77 8.91 6.59
N THR A 71 -2.03 9.13 6.25
CA THR A 71 -2.99 9.93 7.03
C THR A 71 -3.94 9.05 7.86
N THR A 72 -3.83 7.74 7.73
CA THR A 72 -4.70 6.75 8.37
C THR A 72 -3.91 5.70 9.16
N SER A 73 -2.90 6.17 9.92
CA SER A 73 -2.16 5.30 10.83
C SER A 73 -3.12 4.58 11.79
N PRO A 74 -2.97 3.26 12.00
CA PRO A 74 -3.78 2.53 12.97
C PRO A 74 -3.46 2.92 14.42
N TYR A 75 -2.39 3.68 14.65
CA TYR A 75 -1.95 4.14 15.96
C TYR A 75 -1.71 5.63 15.98
N LYS A 76 -2.07 6.28 17.09
CA LYS A 76 -1.69 7.66 17.39
C LYS A 76 -0.24 7.73 17.87
N GLU A 77 0.17 6.74 18.66
CA GLU A 77 1.49 6.64 19.27
C GLU A 77 1.99 5.20 19.21
N LYS A 78 2.53 4.80 18.10
CA LYS A 78 3.33 3.61 17.86
C LYS A 78 3.83 3.65 16.43
N GLN A 79 5.14 3.52 16.25
CA GLN A 79 5.76 3.58 14.95
C GLN A 79 5.36 2.38 14.07
N CYS A 80 4.73 2.66 12.93
CA CYS A 80 4.30 1.64 11.98
C CYS A 80 5.45 1.18 11.07
N SER A 81 6.36 2.06 10.68
CA SER A 81 7.54 1.71 9.88
C SER A 81 8.42 0.67 10.57
N ALA A 82 8.59 0.73 11.90
CA ALA A 82 9.29 -0.32 12.65
C ALA A 82 8.57 -1.66 12.64
N LEU A 83 7.23 -1.65 12.67
CA LEU A 83 6.43 -2.88 12.50
C LEU A 83 6.60 -3.47 11.10
N MET A 84 6.54 -2.62 10.05
CA MET A 84 6.66 -3.03 8.64
C MET A 84 8.03 -3.62 8.30
N ALA A 85 9.10 -3.20 8.99
CA ALA A 85 10.44 -3.71 8.75
C ALA A 85 10.57 -5.23 8.97
N VAL A 86 9.75 -5.81 9.87
CA VAL A 86 9.80 -7.24 10.19
C VAL A 86 9.24 -8.12 9.06
N PRO A 87 8.00 -7.92 8.54
CA PRO A 87 7.48 -8.70 7.40
C PRO A 87 8.26 -8.46 6.10
N LEU A 88 8.96 -7.32 5.98
CA LEU A 88 9.84 -7.02 4.85
C LEU A 88 11.24 -7.64 4.98
N ASP A 89 11.54 -8.35 6.06
CA ASP A 89 12.84 -8.96 6.36
C ASP A 89 14.02 -7.96 6.34
N MET A 90 13.77 -6.75 6.82
CA MET A 90 14.82 -5.73 6.94
C MET A 90 15.66 -5.95 8.21
N ARG A 91 16.87 -5.37 8.24
CA ARG A 91 17.72 -5.40 9.42
C ARG A 91 17.08 -4.63 10.58
N SER A 92 17.58 -4.84 11.79
CA SER A 92 17.14 -4.08 12.98
C SER A 92 17.88 -2.75 13.16
N ASP A 93 19.03 -2.57 12.53
CA ASP A 93 19.89 -1.37 12.59
C ASP A 93 19.61 -0.39 11.45
N ILE A 94 18.34 -0.22 11.09
CA ILE A 94 17.87 0.69 10.05
C ILE A 94 17.20 1.93 10.63
N ARG A 95 17.15 2.99 9.84
CA ARG A 95 16.36 4.19 10.16
C ARG A 95 14.89 3.96 9.82
N THR A 96 13.99 4.22 10.78
CA THR A 96 12.54 4.15 10.56
C THR A 96 11.86 5.48 10.90
N THR A 97 10.90 5.90 10.10
CA THR A 97 10.16 7.16 10.32
C THR A 97 8.75 7.05 9.76
N ASP A 98 7.76 7.52 10.51
CA ASP A 98 6.39 7.69 10.02
C ASP A 98 6.17 9.17 9.68
N VAL A 99 5.67 9.45 8.47
CA VAL A 99 5.34 10.78 7.96
C VAL A 99 3.82 10.87 7.82
N THR A 100 3.20 11.76 8.60
CA THR A 100 1.73 11.77 8.77
C THR A 100 1.14 13.17 8.57
N THR A 101 -0.16 13.30 8.76
CA THR A 101 -0.93 14.55 8.89
C THR A 101 -1.14 15.38 7.63
N SER A 102 -0.63 14.98 6.46
CA SER A 102 -0.87 15.72 5.21
C SER A 102 -1.09 14.78 4.03
N LEU A 103 -1.92 15.19 3.07
CA LEU A 103 -2.11 14.43 1.82
C LEU A 103 -0.86 14.36 0.96
N ARG A 104 0.09 15.31 1.13
CA ARG A 104 1.41 15.26 0.49
C ARG A 104 2.47 14.48 1.29
N ALA A 105 2.10 13.79 2.36
CA ALA A 105 3.04 13.01 3.16
C ALA A 105 3.88 12.02 2.33
N GLY A 106 3.30 11.47 1.25
CA GLY A 106 4.03 10.58 0.33
C GLY A 106 5.17 11.29 -0.40
N THR A 107 4.91 12.45 -1.02
CA THR A 107 5.96 13.25 -1.70
C THR A 107 6.95 13.83 -0.71
N SER A 108 6.50 14.28 0.45
CA SER A 108 7.38 14.77 1.53
C SER A 108 8.33 13.66 2.02
N ALA A 109 7.85 12.43 2.20
CA ALA A 109 8.67 11.28 2.56
C ALA A 109 9.70 10.95 1.46
N LEU A 110 9.30 11.06 0.18
CA LEU A 110 10.21 10.86 -0.96
C LEU A 110 11.32 11.91 -0.98
N MET A 111 10.99 13.17 -0.72
CA MET A 111 11.98 14.26 -0.66
C MET A 111 12.95 14.07 0.51
N LEU A 112 12.44 13.73 1.70
CA LEU A 112 13.26 13.40 2.87
C LEU A 112 14.21 12.23 2.61
N ALA A 113 13.73 11.18 1.93
CA ALA A 113 14.56 10.04 1.56
C ALA A 113 15.68 10.45 0.57
N ALA A 114 15.33 11.25 -0.44
CA ALA A 114 16.31 11.76 -1.41
C ALA A 114 17.39 12.60 -0.74
N ASP A 115 17.01 13.52 0.16
CA ASP A 115 17.97 14.35 0.89
C ASP A 115 18.85 13.52 1.84
N THR A 116 18.27 12.52 2.52
CA THR A 116 19.03 11.60 3.39
C THR A 116 20.09 10.82 2.60
N VAL A 117 19.72 10.33 1.41
CA VAL A 117 20.66 9.61 0.53
C VAL A 117 21.69 10.55 -0.07
N LYS A 118 21.30 11.78 -0.49
CA LYS A 118 22.24 12.82 -0.97
C LYS A 118 23.26 13.20 0.09
N ALA A 119 22.83 13.37 1.34
CA ALA A 119 23.70 13.68 2.47
C ALA A 119 24.66 12.55 2.85
N GLY A 120 24.50 11.35 2.28
CA GLY A 120 25.33 10.18 2.59
C GLY A 120 25.02 9.51 3.93
N SER A 121 23.91 9.87 4.57
CA SER A 121 23.46 9.25 5.83
C SER A 121 22.81 7.86 5.62
N ALA A 122 22.49 7.51 4.38
CA ALA A 122 22.03 6.21 3.93
C ALA A 122 22.43 5.99 2.47
N ASN A 123 22.58 4.74 2.02
CA ASN A 123 22.79 4.41 0.62
C ASN A 123 21.46 4.16 -0.10
N SER A 124 20.51 3.57 0.59
CA SER A 124 19.16 3.33 0.07
C SER A 124 18.10 3.41 1.15
N LEU A 125 16.94 3.95 0.80
CA LEU A 125 15.77 4.11 1.67
C LEU A 125 14.50 3.66 0.93
N LEU A 126 13.69 2.85 1.60
CA LEU A 126 12.36 2.49 1.13
C LEU A 126 11.36 3.54 1.61
N VAL A 127 10.62 4.13 0.70
CA VAL A 127 9.47 5.01 0.97
C VAL A 127 8.21 4.24 0.64
N ALA A 128 7.35 4.03 1.62
CA ALA A 128 6.05 3.42 1.43
C ALA A 128 4.95 4.42 1.80
N ALA A 129 3.88 4.47 1.03
CA ALA A 129 2.72 5.32 1.30
C ALA A 129 1.44 4.51 1.14
N ALA A 130 0.51 4.61 2.08
CA ALA A 130 -0.81 3.97 1.94
C ALA A 130 -1.85 4.66 2.83
N ASP A 131 -3.07 4.75 2.32
CA ASP A 131 -4.20 5.27 3.07
C ASP A 131 -5.47 4.45 2.87
N MET A 132 -6.29 4.44 3.93
CA MET A 132 -7.60 3.83 4.01
C MET A 132 -8.60 4.87 4.58
N ARG A 133 -8.87 5.92 3.80
CA ARG A 133 -9.69 7.05 4.22
C ARG A 133 -11.18 6.73 4.10
N LEU A 134 -11.99 7.35 4.96
CA LEU A 134 -13.44 7.20 4.96
C LEU A 134 -14.13 8.54 4.67
N GLY A 135 -14.90 8.59 3.59
CA GLY A 135 -15.94 9.59 3.42
C GLY A 135 -17.22 9.17 4.15
N ALA A 136 -17.98 10.14 4.64
CA ALA A 136 -19.26 9.84 5.28
C ALA A 136 -20.24 9.21 4.28
N PRO A 137 -21.04 8.21 4.68
CA PRO A 137 -22.09 7.64 3.85
C PRO A 137 -23.00 8.72 3.26
N ALA A 138 -23.45 8.52 2.02
CA ALA A 138 -24.21 9.48 1.21
C ALA A 138 -23.45 10.75 0.80
N GLY A 139 -22.19 10.92 1.22
CA GLY A 139 -21.37 12.09 0.89
C GLY A 139 -20.56 11.91 -0.39
N MET A 140 -20.19 13.02 -1.05
CA MET A 140 -19.28 12.99 -2.21
C MET A 140 -17.92 12.39 -1.86
N GLY A 141 -17.41 12.65 -0.65
CA GLY A 141 -16.16 12.08 -0.17
C GLY A 141 -16.15 10.54 -0.16
N GLU A 142 -17.30 9.90 0.10
CA GLU A 142 -17.41 8.44 0.03
C GLU A 142 -17.15 7.91 -1.39
N GLN A 143 -17.59 8.62 -2.41
CA GLN A 143 -17.38 8.24 -3.80
C GLN A 143 -15.98 8.59 -4.32
N GLN A 144 -15.36 9.65 -3.81
CA GLN A 144 -14.06 10.14 -4.26
C GLN A 144 -12.89 9.35 -3.70
N VAL A 145 -12.92 8.99 -2.40
CA VAL A 145 -11.80 8.27 -1.79
C VAL A 145 -11.70 6.83 -2.32
N GLY A 146 -10.51 6.30 -2.33
CA GLY A 146 -10.20 4.92 -2.64
C GLY A 146 -9.08 4.45 -1.73
N ASP A 147 -8.85 3.15 -1.65
CA ASP A 147 -7.82 2.57 -0.82
C ASP A 147 -6.67 2.07 -1.70
N GLY A 148 -5.42 2.23 -1.23
CA GLY A 148 -4.26 1.78 -1.98
C GLY A 148 -2.94 2.20 -1.35
N GLY A 149 -1.86 1.66 -1.91
CA GLY A 149 -0.50 1.95 -1.47
C GLY A 149 0.50 1.96 -2.62
N ALA A 150 1.61 2.66 -2.39
CA ALA A 150 2.75 2.78 -3.26
C ALA A 150 4.04 2.59 -2.48
N ALA A 151 5.08 2.09 -3.12
CA ALA A 151 6.41 2.04 -2.54
C ALA A 151 7.47 2.39 -3.59
N LEU A 152 8.48 3.16 -3.18
CA LEU A 152 9.61 3.58 -3.99
C LEU A 152 10.91 3.30 -3.23
N LEU A 153 11.87 2.67 -3.87
CA LEU A 153 13.21 2.54 -3.34
C LEU A 153 14.08 3.68 -3.88
N VAL A 154 14.59 4.51 -2.98
CA VAL A 154 15.48 5.64 -3.30
C VAL A 154 16.92 5.23 -3.01
N GLY A 155 17.83 5.44 -3.96
CA GLY A 155 19.23 5.01 -3.78
C GLY A 155 20.16 5.66 -4.78
N LYS A 156 21.42 5.15 -4.80
CA LYS A 156 22.50 5.60 -5.69
C LYS A 156 22.83 4.61 -6.80
N ASP A 157 22.49 3.33 -6.60
CA ASP A 157 22.83 2.25 -7.50
C ASP A 157 21.64 1.86 -8.38
N HIS A 158 21.87 1.61 -9.65
CA HIS A 158 20.82 1.21 -10.61
C HIS A 158 19.62 2.17 -10.65
N VAL A 159 19.88 3.48 -10.57
CA VAL A 159 18.86 4.52 -10.58
C VAL A 159 18.08 4.47 -11.90
N ILE A 160 16.79 4.17 -11.86
CA ILE A 160 15.86 4.13 -13.00
C ILE A 160 15.31 5.51 -13.36
N ALA A 161 15.21 6.40 -12.34
CA ALA A 161 14.80 7.79 -12.52
C ALA A 161 15.55 8.68 -11.51
N GLU A 162 16.41 9.56 -11.98
CA GLU A 162 17.18 10.50 -11.15
C GLU A 162 16.29 11.64 -10.65
N ILE A 163 16.38 12.01 -9.38
CA ILE A 163 15.71 13.19 -8.83
C ILE A 163 16.57 14.41 -9.10
N VAL A 164 16.24 15.14 -10.16
CA VAL A 164 16.96 16.31 -10.65
C VAL A 164 16.75 17.53 -9.76
N GLY A 165 15.51 17.74 -9.33
CA GLY A 165 15.15 18.87 -8.48
C GLY A 165 13.89 18.66 -7.68
N MET A 166 13.76 19.42 -6.60
CA MET A 166 12.64 19.39 -5.67
C MET A 166 12.35 20.81 -5.18
N TYR A 167 11.07 21.12 -4.99
CA TYR A 167 10.58 22.39 -4.47
C TYR A 167 9.31 22.18 -3.67
N SER A 168 9.09 22.95 -2.60
CA SER A 168 7.89 22.89 -1.77
C SER A 168 7.35 24.28 -1.52
N THR A 169 6.02 24.39 -1.49
CA THR A 169 5.29 25.51 -0.90
C THR A 169 4.57 25.04 0.36
N SER A 170 4.29 25.96 1.27
CA SER A 170 3.57 25.66 2.48
C SER A 170 2.53 26.75 2.74
N ASP A 171 1.32 26.35 3.08
CA ASP A 171 0.24 27.27 3.36
C ASP A 171 -0.68 26.68 4.43
N GLU A 172 -1.23 27.54 5.28
CA GLU A 172 -2.22 27.16 6.29
C GLU A 172 -3.62 27.37 5.71
N LEU A 173 -4.22 26.31 5.20
CA LEU A 173 -5.59 26.28 4.70
C LEU A 173 -6.26 24.97 5.10
N ALA A 174 -7.39 25.03 5.80
CA ALA A 174 -8.19 23.86 6.17
C ALA A 174 -8.93 23.28 4.95
N ALA A 175 -8.18 22.68 4.00
CA ALA A 175 -8.74 22.07 2.80
C ALA A 175 -9.41 20.73 3.11
N THR A 176 -8.71 19.88 3.83
CA THR A 176 -9.23 18.57 4.28
C THR A 176 -8.58 18.27 5.64
N TRP A 177 -9.40 17.85 6.59
CA TRP A 177 -8.91 17.47 7.91
C TRP A 177 -9.69 16.32 8.51
N ARG A 178 -9.15 15.77 9.59
CA ARG A 178 -9.81 14.82 10.47
C ARG A 178 -9.15 14.93 11.84
N SER A 179 -9.95 15.28 12.85
CA SER A 179 -9.51 15.30 14.25
C SER A 179 -9.48 13.87 14.82
N GLU A 180 -9.06 13.76 16.08
CA GLU A 180 -8.98 12.48 16.79
C GLU A 180 -10.30 11.72 16.87
N GLU A 181 -11.40 12.45 17.05
CA GLU A 181 -12.74 11.88 17.23
C GLU A 181 -13.45 11.63 15.88
N ASP A 182 -12.89 12.12 14.78
CA ASP A 182 -13.51 12.02 13.48
C ASP A 182 -13.27 10.64 12.83
N LYS A 183 -14.33 9.88 12.60
CA LYS A 183 -14.29 8.68 11.79
C LYS A 183 -14.17 9.01 10.29
N PHE A 184 -14.82 10.10 9.86
CA PHE A 184 -14.91 10.51 8.47
C PHE A 184 -14.07 11.75 8.18
N ILE A 185 -13.61 11.86 6.94
CA ILE A 185 -12.93 13.07 6.47
C ILE A 185 -13.90 14.25 6.47
N ARG A 186 -13.38 15.42 6.81
CA ARG A 186 -14.03 16.71 6.65
C ARG A 186 -13.34 17.50 5.58
N ALA A 187 -14.06 18.36 4.89
CA ALA A 187 -13.52 19.27 3.88
C ALA A 187 -14.03 20.69 4.11
N GLY A 188 -13.24 21.66 3.72
CA GLY A 188 -13.65 23.05 3.63
C GLY A 188 -14.59 23.29 2.45
N GLU A 189 -15.02 24.53 2.25
CA GLU A 189 -15.87 24.92 1.13
C GLU A 189 -15.11 24.68 -0.19
N ASP A 190 -15.60 23.77 -1.01
CA ASP A 190 -14.92 23.30 -2.23
C ASP A 190 -14.38 24.43 -3.09
N ARG A 191 -15.21 25.47 -3.35
CA ARG A 191 -14.81 26.59 -4.18
C ARG A 191 -13.65 27.37 -3.57
N PHE A 192 -13.73 27.68 -2.26
CA PHE A 192 -12.71 28.42 -1.54
C PHE A 192 -11.39 27.64 -1.51
N VAL A 193 -11.43 26.35 -1.17
CA VAL A 193 -10.27 25.48 -1.16
C VAL A 193 -9.60 25.37 -2.53
N MET A 194 -10.41 25.34 -3.59
CA MET A 194 -9.89 25.30 -4.95
C MET A 194 -9.27 26.62 -5.39
N ASP A 195 -9.89 27.76 -5.08
CA ASP A 195 -9.44 29.07 -5.53
C ASP A 195 -8.23 29.58 -4.75
N GLU A 196 -8.24 29.40 -3.43
CA GLU A 196 -7.17 29.90 -2.54
C GLU A 196 -6.06 28.84 -2.31
N GLY A 197 -6.38 27.56 -2.42
CA GLY A 197 -5.45 26.45 -2.23
C GLY A 197 -4.87 25.93 -3.55
N TYR A 198 -5.48 24.89 -4.09
CA TYR A 198 -4.96 24.11 -5.21
C TYR A 198 -4.52 24.97 -6.41
N SER A 199 -5.36 25.93 -6.83
CA SER A 199 -5.09 26.79 -8.00
C SER A 199 -3.92 27.76 -7.81
N LYS A 200 -3.45 27.96 -6.57
CA LYS A 200 -2.26 28.76 -6.25
C LYS A 200 -1.04 27.88 -5.96
N TRP A 201 -1.18 26.89 -5.07
CA TRP A 201 -0.06 26.08 -4.62
C TRP A 201 0.59 25.25 -5.72
N VAL A 202 -0.24 24.67 -6.60
CA VAL A 202 0.26 23.78 -7.66
C VAL A 202 1.07 24.55 -8.70
N PRO A 203 0.58 25.65 -9.30
CA PRO A 203 1.38 26.45 -10.24
C PRO A 203 2.64 27.05 -9.60
N GLU A 204 2.58 27.46 -8.32
CA GLU A 204 3.74 28.01 -7.60
C GLU A 204 4.81 26.94 -7.41
N ALA A 205 4.45 25.75 -6.95
CA ALA A 205 5.40 24.65 -6.77
C ALA A 205 6.03 24.22 -8.11
N ILE A 206 5.24 24.13 -9.16
CA ILE A 206 5.71 23.84 -10.53
C ILE A 206 6.70 24.91 -11.00
N GLY A 207 6.32 26.19 -10.94
CA GLY A 207 7.18 27.31 -11.34
C GLY A 207 8.50 27.34 -10.52
N GLY A 208 8.41 27.06 -9.21
CA GLY A 208 9.56 27.01 -8.32
C GLY A 208 10.56 25.91 -8.69
N VAL A 209 10.10 24.69 -8.95
CA VAL A 209 11.01 23.57 -9.31
C VAL A 209 11.60 23.77 -10.71
N LEU A 210 10.82 24.23 -11.69
CA LEU A 210 11.31 24.54 -13.04
C LEU A 210 12.40 25.59 -12.99
N LYS A 211 12.15 26.72 -12.30
CA LYS A 211 13.12 27.79 -12.13
C LYS A 211 14.41 27.30 -11.44
N LYS A 212 14.26 26.51 -10.37
CA LYS A 212 15.40 25.95 -9.63
C LYS A 212 16.29 25.04 -10.49
N CYS A 213 15.69 24.32 -11.44
CA CYS A 213 16.38 23.41 -12.35
C CYS A 213 16.83 24.07 -13.67
N GLY A 214 16.46 25.33 -13.93
CA GLY A 214 16.72 26.00 -15.21
C GLY A 214 15.97 25.37 -16.38
N LEU A 215 14.80 24.81 -16.12
CA LEU A 215 13.96 24.11 -17.09
C LEU A 215 12.70 24.92 -17.42
N THR A 216 12.09 24.60 -18.55
CA THR A 216 10.82 25.15 -19.02
C THR A 216 9.77 24.03 -19.14
N PRO A 217 8.47 24.33 -19.24
CA PRO A 217 7.44 23.31 -19.47
C PRO A 217 7.73 22.40 -20.69
N LYS A 218 8.38 22.93 -21.73
CA LYS A 218 8.74 22.16 -22.94
C LYS A 218 9.79 21.08 -22.71
N ASP A 219 10.55 21.20 -21.63
CA ASP A 219 11.59 20.22 -21.26
C ASP A 219 11.00 19.00 -20.51
N ILE A 220 9.71 19.03 -20.15
CA ILE A 220 9.02 17.99 -19.39
C ILE A 220 8.23 17.10 -20.36
N THR A 221 8.50 15.80 -20.30
CA THR A 221 7.79 14.80 -21.13
C THR A 221 6.42 14.46 -20.57
N LYS A 222 6.32 14.31 -19.25
CA LYS A 222 5.09 13.88 -18.57
C LYS A 222 4.90 14.63 -17.25
N VAL A 223 3.66 15.08 -16.99
CA VAL A 223 3.25 15.69 -15.73
C VAL A 223 2.29 14.76 -15.01
N THR A 224 2.61 14.42 -13.77
CA THR A 224 1.73 13.68 -12.85
C THR A 224 1.33 14.61 -11.71
N LEU A 225 0.05 14.75 -11.47
CA LEU A 225 -0.50 15.74 -10.56
C LEU A 225 -1.73 15.16 -9.86
N ASP A 226 -1.76 15.27 -8.54
CA ASP A 226 -2.94 14.87 -7.78
C ASP A 226 -4.18 15.59 -8.30
N PRO A 227 -5.22 14.86 -8.76
CA PRO A 227 -6.39 15.49 -9.30
C PRO A 227 -7.25 16.04 -8.16
N PRO A 228 -7.70 17.30 -8.28
CA PRO A 228 -8.76 17.81 -7.42
C PRO A 228 -10.10 17.18 -7.78
N GLY A 229 -11.10 17.36 -6.94
CA GLY A 229 -12.46 16.89 -7.21
C GLY A 229 -13.10 17.50 -8.46
N ASP A 230 -12.59 18.64 -8.97
CA ASP A 230 -13.07 19.33 -10.17
C ASP A 230 -12.09 19.19 -11.35
N PRO A 231 -12.45 18.40 -12.39
CA PRO A 231 -11.62 18.22 -13.59
C PRO A 231 -11.27 19.50 -14.34
N ARG A 232 -12.17 20.49 -14.37
CA ARG A 232 -11.92 21.75 -15.09
C ARG A 232 -10.82 22.55 -14.43
N ARG A 233 -10.79 22.55 -13.09
CA ARG A 233 -9.75 23.25 -12.34
C ARG A 233 -8.40 22.57 -12.46
N HIS A 234 -8.40 21.26 -12.53
CA HIS A 234 -7.18 20.50 -12.83
C HIS A 234 -6.60 20.93 -14.19
N GLY A 235 -7.40 20.89 -15.26
CA GLY A 235 -6.96 21.32 -16.59
C GLY A 235 -6.48 22.77 -16.63
N LYS A 236 -7.18 23.69 -15.91
CA LYS A 236 -6.79 25.09 -15.82
C LYS A 236 -5.43 25.29 -15.13
N ALA A 237 -5.17 24.61 -14.01
CA ALA A 237 -3.90 24.72 -13.28
C ALA A 237 -2.71 24.35 -14.18
N ILE A 238 -2.87 23.34 -15.01
CA ILE A 238 -1.84 22.86 -15.93
C ILE A 238 -1.61 23.81 -17.09
N THR A 239 -2.69 24.27 -17.72
CA THR A 239 -2.59 25.26 -18.81
C THR A 239 -1.94 26.56 -18.30
N GLN A 240 -2.28 26.99 -17.08
CA GLN A 240 -1.65 28.15 -16.44
C GLN A 240 -0.16 27.93 -16.15
N ALA A 241 0.24 26.70 -15.85
CA ALA A 241 1.65 26.33 -15.68
C ALA A 241 2.41 26.17 -16.99
N GLY A 242 1.76 26.35 -18.15
CA GLY A 242 2.36 26.37 -19.48
C GLY A 242 2.54 25.00 -20.13
N PHE A 243 1.85 23.95 -19.64
CA PHE A 243 1.91 22.62 -20.24
C PHE A 243 0.82 22.38 -21.28
N GLU A 244 1.13 21.53 -22.26
CA GLU A 244 0.20 21.03 -23.24
C GLU A 244 -0.55 19.78 -22.73
N ALA A 245 -1.76 19.57 -23.25
CA ALA A 245 -2.56 18.40 -22.86
C ALA A 245 -1.86 17.04 -23.10
N ALA A 246 -1.00 16.94 -24.12
CA ALA A 246 -0.25 15.74 -24.45
C ALA A 246 0.80 15.36 -23.38
N GLN A 247 1.30 16.36 -22.62
CA GLN A 247 2.25 16.13 -21.52
C GLN A 247 1.55 15.60 -20.27
N MET A 248 0.24 15.71 -20.19
CA MET A 248 -0.52 15.28 -19.03
C MET A 248 -0.65 13.78 -18.96
N GLN A 249 -0.37 13.22 -17.77
CA GLN A 249 -0.94 11.92 -17.44
C GLN A 249 -2.44 12.11 -17.19
N ASP A 250 -3.27 11.21 -17.71
CA ASP A 250 -4.68 11.21 -17.35
C ASP A 250 -4.84 10.77 -15.88
N PRO A 251 -5.14 11.68 -14.96
CA PRO A 251 -5.28 11.32 -13.54
C PRO A 251 -6.59 10.57 -13.30
N TYR A 252 -7.57 10.77 -14.19
CA TYR A 252 -8.90 10.16 -14.03
C TYR A 252 -8.90 8.68 -14.37
N ALA A 253 -7.93 8.18 -15.14
CA ALA A 253 -7.73 6.74 -15.32
C ALA A 253 -7.55 6.01 -13.97
N LEU A 254 -6.77 6.58 -13.04
CA LEU A 254 -6.64 6.05 -11.68
C LEU A 254 -7.90 6.32 -10.85
N VAL A 255 -8.42 7.56 -10.86
CA VAL A 255 -9.59 7.96 -10.06
C VAL A 255 -10.84 7.16 -10.42
N LEU A 256 -11.07 6.89 -11.72
CA LEU A 256 -12.25 6.14 -12.18
C LEU A 256 -12.20 4.65 -11.82
N ASN A 257 -11.02 4.08 -11.60
CA ASN A 257 -10.84 2.65 -11.30
C ASN A 257 -10.47 2.36 -9.84
N VAL A 258 -9.95 3.36 -9.11
CA VAL A 258 -9.41 3.18 -7.76
C VAL A 258 -9.98 4.20 -6.77
N GLY A 259 -10.21 5.43 -7.21
CA GLY A 259 -10.47 6.58 -6.34
C GLY A 259 -9.18 7.31 -5.96
N LEU A 260 -9.23 8.09 -4.88
CA LEU A 260 -8.11 8.86 -4.35
C LEU A 260 -7.53 8.19 -3.10
N PRO A 261 -6.40 7.48 -3.20
CA PRO A 261 -5.77 6.78 -2.06
C PRO A 261 -4.95 7.72 -1.16
N GLY A 262 -5.47 8.89 -0.84
CA GLY A 262 -4.87 9.81 0.12
C GLY A 262 -3.43 10.20 -0.23
N CYS A 263 -2.53 10.10 0.75
CA CYS A 263 -1.12 10.46 0.56
C CYS A 263 -0.34 9.54 -0.40
N ALA A 264 -0.91 8.38 -0.78
CA ALA A 264 -0.32 7.50 -1.79
C ALA A 264 -0.61 7.94 -3.23
N THR A 265 -1.57 8.86 -3.46
CA THR A 265 -2.06 9.23 -4.79
C THR A 265 -0.93 9.67 -5.72
N SER A 266 -0.13 10.67 -5.32
CA SER A 266 0.97 11.20 -6.14
C SER A 266 2.00 10.12 -6.49
N LEU A 267 2.35 9.26 -5.53
CA LEU A 267 3.31 8.19 -5.75
C LEU A 267 2.74 7.08 -6.65
N MET A 268 1.46 6.74 -6.53
CA MET A 268 0.80 5.80 -7.43
C MET A 268 0.74 6.34 -8.86
N MET A 269 0.47 7.64 -9.04
CA MET A 269 0.51 8.28 -10.35
C MET A 269 1.92 8.32 -10.93
N LEU A 270 2.95 8.58 -10.10
CA LEU A 270 4.33 8.48 -10.53
C LEU A 270 4.68 7.06 -11.00
N ILE A 271 4.27 6.03 -10.26
CA ILE A 271 4.50 4.63 -10.64
C ILE A 271 3.82 4.33 -11.98
N ALA A 272 2.56 4.76 -12.18
CA ALA A 272 1.87 4.60 -13.44
C ALA A 272 2.60 5.31 -14.60
N ALA A 273 3.21 6.48 -14.37
CA ALA A 273 4.03 7.15 -15.38
C ALA A 273 5.34 6.39 -15.65
N LEU A 274 6.00 5.85 -14.62
CA LEU A 274 7.23 5.06 -14.75
C LEU A 274 7.00 3.73 -15.52
N GLU A 275 5.82 3.13 -15.43
CA GLU A 275 5.47 1.91 -16.19
C GLU A 275 5.45 2.13 -17.70
N ASP A 276 5.26 3.37 -18.16
CA ASP A 276 5.22 3.75 -19.58
C ASP A 276 6.45 4.56 -20.02
N ALA A 277 7.32 4.91 -19.07
CA ALA A 277 8.44 5.82 -19.31
C ALA A 277 9.55 5.17 -20.13
N LYS A 278 10.22 6.01 -20.91
CA LYS A 278 11.38 5.64 -21.73
C LYS A 278 12.63 6.36 -21.23
N PRO A 279 13.82 5.80 -21.45
CA PRO A 279 15.06 6.53 -21.21
C PRO A 279 15.04 7.92 -21.84
N GLY A 280 15.44 8.93 -21.07
CA GLY A 280 15.43 10.33 -21.50
C GLY A 280 14.16 11.09 -21.12
N ASP A 281 13.07 10.45 -20.77
CA ASP A 281 11.84 11.14 -20.33
C ASP A 281 12.09 11.93 -19.05
N ARG A 282 11.48 13.12 -18.97
CA ARG A 282 11.42 13.92 -17.75
C ARG A 282 10.00 13.92 -17.20
N ILE A 283 9.87 13.47 -15.96
CA ILE A 283 8.58 13.38 -15.27
C ILE A 283 8.54 14.44 -14.18
N LEU A 284 7.55 15.32 -14.24
CA LEU A 284 7.21 16.25 -13.16
C LEU A 284 6.13 15.60 -12.29
N VAL A 285 6.39 15.47 -11.00
CA VAL A 285 5.45 14.94 -10.00
C VAL A 285 5.03 16.05 -9.06
N VAL A 286 3.75 16.20 -8.83
CA VAL A 286 3.22 17.19 -7.88
C VAL A 286 2.24 16.53 -6.92
N GLY A 287 2.49 16.69 -5.63
CA GLY A 287 1.57 16.32 -4.55
C GLY A 287 1.03 17.54 -3.85
N SER A 288 -0.25 17.57 -3.53
CA SER A 288 -0.90 18.71 -2.90
C SER A 288 -1.48 18.36 -1.52
N GLY A 289 -1.40 19.34 -0.58
CA GLY A 289 -1.92 19.22 0.79
C GLY A 289 -1.22 20.21 1.74
N ASN A 290 -1.91 21.25 2.21
CA ASN A 290 -1.33 22.36 2.99
C ASN A 290 -0.11 22.99 2.27
N GLY A 291 -0.28 23.33 1.00
CA GLY A 291 0.75 23.66 0.03
C GLY A 291 0.93 22.57 -1.01
N ALA A 292 2.08 22.54 -1.69
CA ALA A 292 2.41 21.52 -2.70
C ALA A 292 3.90 21.20 -2.72
N ASP A 293 4.22 19.93 -3.01
CA ASP A 293 5.57 19.45 -3.32
C ASP A 293 5.67 19.19 -4.83
N ALA A 294 6.76 19.61 -5.46
CA ALA A 294 7.06 19.35 -6.86
C ALA A 294 8.44 18.73 -7.02
N LEU A 295 8.53 17.63 -7.77
CA LEU A 295 9.78 16.92 -8.05
C LEU A 295 9.96 16.74 -9.56
N ILE A 296 11.16 16.92 -10.09
CA ILE A 296 11.50 16.57 -11.48
C ILE A 296 12.41 15.34 -11.46
N LEU A 297 12.01 14.32 -12.19
CA LEU A 297 12.77 13.09 -12.37
C LEU A 297 13.22 12.96 -13.82
N GLN A 298 14.47 12.50 -14.02
CA GLN A 298 15.02 12.15 -15.33
C GLN A 298 15.15 10.64 -15.43
N VAL A 299 14.40 10.03 -16.33
CA VAL A 299 14.41 8.57 -16.54
C VAL A 299 15.72 8.16 -17.23
N THR A 300 16.33 7.09 -16.74
CA THR A 300 17.62 6.56 -17.23
C THR A 300 17.44 5.25 -18.00
N ASP A 301 18.51 4.78 -18.65
CA ASP A 301 18.52 3.48 -19.34
C ASP A 301 18.30 2.28 -18.40
N ALA A 302 18.50 2.47 -17.09
CA ALA A 302 18.30 1.43 -16.10
C ALA A 302 16.85 0.97 -15.97
N ILE A 303 15.88 1.80 -16.40
CA ILE A 303 14.46 1.44 -16.36
C ILE A 303 14.15 0.19 -17.18
N GLY A 304 14.82 0.00 -18.32
CA GLY A 304 14.66 -1.18 -19.17
C GLY A 304 15.21 -2.48 -18.57
N LYS A 305 15.97 -2.38 -17.47
CA LYS A 305 16.54 -3.53 -16.75
C LYS A 305 15.77 -3.87 -15.49
N LEU A 306 14.77 -3.06 -15.11
CA LEU A 306 13.93 -3.33 -13.97
C LEU A 306 13.09 -4.58 -14.25
N GLY A 307 13.19 -5.58 -13.40
CA GLY A 307 12.38 -6.79 -13.51
C GLY A 307 10.88 -6.49 -13.37
N GLU A 308 10.06 -7.45 -13.74
CA GLU A 308 8.60 -7.31 -13.74
C GLU A 308 8.04 -7.02 -12.34
N ARG A 309 7.10 -6.06 -12.25
CA ARG A 309 6.35 -5.66 -11.05
C ARG A 309 4.86 -5.82 -11.28
N ARG A 310 4.07 -5.92 -10.22
CA ARG A 310 2.61 -5.76 -10.35
C ARG A 310 2.28 -4.33 -10.75
N GLY A 311 2.86 -3.38 -10.05
CA GLY A 311 2.67 -1.97 -10.30
C GLY A 311 1.21 -1.55 -10.27
N ILE A 312 0.87 -0.51 -11.02
CA ILE A 312 -0.51 -0.01 -11.13
C ILE A 312 -1.33 -0.84 -12.11
N LYS A 313 -0.79 -1.12 -13.31
CA LYS A 313 -1.57 -1.74 -14.40
C LYS A 313 -2.13 -3.11 -14.03
N LYS A 314 -1.30 -4.00 -13.49
CA LYS A 314 -1.73 -5.36 -13.11
C LYS A 314 -2.68 -5.33 -11.90
N ASN A 315 -2.46 -4.44 -10.94
CA ASN A 315 -3.36 -4.28 -9.80
C ASN A 315 -4.73 -3.74 -10.21
N VAL A 316 -4.80 -2.82 -11.18
CA VAL A 316 -6.07 -2.34 -11.75
C VAL A 316 -6.78 -3.44 -12.52
N ALA A 317 -6.05 -4.24 -13.29
CA ALA A 317 -6.61 -5.35 -14.07
C ALA A 317 -7.13 -6.49 -13.19
N SER A 318 -6.49 -6.73 -12.04
CA SER A 318 -6.88 -7.78 -11.09
C SER A 318 -7.88 -7.24 -10.07
N LYS A 319 -9.17 -7.49 -10.29
CA LYS A 319 -10.24 -6.96 -9.44
C LYS A 319 -11.42 -7.90 -9.29
N GLN A 320 -12.13 -7.75 -8.17
CA GLN A 320 -13.42 -8.32 -7.88
C GLN A 320 -14.42 -7.21 -7.60
N VAL A 321 -15.44 -7.10 -8.43
CA VAL A 321 -16.53 -6.15 -8.18
C VAL A 321 -17.37 -6.68 -7.02
N MET A 322 -17.63 -5.83 -6.02
CA MET A 322 -18.45 -6.15 -4.86
C MET A 322 -19.89 -6.42 -5.30
N ALA A 323 -20.53 -7.38 -4.65
CA ALA A 323 -21.89 -7.77 -4.99
C ALA A 323 -22.92 -6.69 -4.59
N ASN A 324 -22.67 -5.99 -3.50
CA ASN A 324 -23.57 -4.97 -2.97
C ASN A 324 -22.86 -3.98 -2.04
N TYR A 325 -23.50 -2.85 -1.79
CA TYR A 325 -23.02 -1.79 -0.90
C TYR A 325 -22.98 -2.21 0.59
N ASN A 326 -23.82 -3.14 1.01
CA ASN A 326 -23.88 -3.58 2.41
C ASN A 326 -22.58 -4.28 2.84
N ASP A 327 -21.89 -4.97 1.92
CA ASP A 327 -20.59 -5.56 2.21
C ASP A 327 -19.56 -4.49 2.57
N TYR A 328 -19.54 -3.36 1.84
CA TYR A 328 -18.70 -2.22 2.20
C TYR A 328 -19.02 -1.68 3.60
N LEU A 329 -20.30 -1.46 3.91
CA LEU A 329 -20.73 -0.96 5.23
C LEU A 329 -20.27 -1.90 6.35
N ARG A 330 -20.37 -3.20 6.13
CA ARG A 330 -19.96 -4.24 7.07
C ARG A 330 -18.44 -4.30 7.24
N TRP A 331 -17.69 -4.35 6.15
CA TRP A 331 -16.21 -4.44 6.19
C TRP A 331 -15.55 -3.20 6.79
N ARG A 332 -16.20 -2.05 6.64
CA ARG A 332 -15.70 -0.77 7.19
C ARG A 332 -16.29 -0.43 8.56
N GLU A 333 -17.04 -1.37 9.15
CA GLU A 333 -17.69 -1.19 10.47
C GLU A 333 -18.52 0.10 10.54
N LEU A 334 -19.27 0.40 9.46
CA LEU A 334 -20.09 1.60 9.35
C LEU A 334 -21.51 1.39 9.91
N VAL A 335 -21.91 0.14 10.07
CA VAL A 335 -23.18 -0.26 10.68
C VAL A 335 -22.95 -1.16 11.88
N PRO A 336 -23.68 -1.00 12.98
CA PRO A 336 -23.64 -1.91 14.11
C PRO A 336 -24.08 -3.31 13.68
N GLN A 337 -23.38 -4.33 14.16
CA GLN A 337 -23.73 -5.72 13.97
C GLN A 337 -23.87 -6.42 15.31
N GLU A 338 -24.70 -7.46 15.39
CA GLU A 338 -24.77 -8.30 16.58
C GLU A 338 -23.40 -8.94 16.84
N ALA A 339 -22.90 -8.79 18.06
CA ALA A 339 -21.66 -9.42 18.44
C ALA A 339 -21.78 -10.95 18.43
N ALA A 340 -20.69 -11.65 18.10
CA ALA A 340 -20.64 -13.09 18.18
C ALA A 340 -21.00 -13.57 19.60
N ARG A 341 -21.84 -14.60 19.70
CA ARG A 341 -22.30 -15.16 21.00
C ARG A 341 -21.23 -16.02 21.67
N ARG A 342 -20.23 -16.47 20.91
CA ARG A 342 -19.11 -17.25 21.45
C ARG A 342 -17.97 -16.31 21.81
N PRO A 343 -17.27 -16.48 22.93
CA PRO A 343 -16.07 -15.71 23.26
C PRO A 343 -14.92 -16.24 22.40
N ASP A 344 -14.66 -15.59 21.28
CA ASP A 344 -13.74 -16.13 20.27
C ASP A 344 -12.37 -15.52 20.33
N LYS A 345 -12.19 -14.43 21.06
CA LYS A 345 -10.94 -13.67 20.97
C LYS A 345 -10.09 -13.93 22.21
N GLN A 346 -8.97 -14.59 22.01
CA GLN A 346 -7.89 -14.54 22.97
C GLN A 346 -7.28 -13.13 22.96
N HIS A 347 -6.97 -12.61 24.16
CA HIS A 347 -6.28 -11.34 24.28
C HIS A 347 -4.89 -11.40 23.64
N ILE A 348 -4.49 -10.31 23.00
CA ILE A 348 -3.16 -10.16 22.43
C ILE A 348 -2.13 -10.16 23.56
N ARG A 349 -1.17 -11.09 23.48
CA ARG A 349 -0.06 -11.20 24.42
C ARG A 349 1.19 -10.56 23.81
N SER A 350 1.44 -9.29 24.13
CA SER A 350 2.54 -8.51 23.54
C SER A 350 3.90 -9.20 23.70
N SER A 351 4.16 -9.82 24.85
CA SER A 351 5.43 -10.52 25.12
C SER A 351 5.61 -11.76 24.25
N ALA A 352 4.55 -12.54 24.01
CA ALA A 352 4.59 -13.70 23.14
C ALA A 352 4.80 -13.26 21.68
N ASN A 353 4.01 -12.29 21.22
CA ASN A 353 4.14 -11.72 19.87
C ASN A 353 5.54 -11.16 19.61
N TRP A 354 6.16 -10.52 20.61
CA TRP A 354 7.52 -9.99 20.47
C TRP A 354 8.56 -11.09 20.35
N ARG A 355 8.49 -12.14 21.19
CA ARG A 355 9.41 -13.29 21.11
C ARG A 355 9.33 -14.01 19.78
N GLU A 356 8.13 -14.17 19.26
CA GLU A 356 7.86 -14.96 18.06
C GLU A 356 7.68 -14.09 16.79
N ARG A 357 8.02 -12.79 16.86
CA ARG A 357 7.81 -11.86 15.76
C ARG A 357 8.46 -12.29 14.45
N LYS A 358 9.62 -12.96 14.50
CA LYS A 358 10.31 -13.47 13.30
C LYS A 358 9.43 -14.50 12.57
N GLN A 359 8.80 -15.39 13.33
CA GLN A 359 7.89 -16.40 12.81
C GLN A 359 6.55 -15.78 12.41
N LEU A 360 5.91 -15.01 13.31
CA LEU A 360 4.56 -14.49 13.10
C LEU A 360 4.52 -13.38 12.04
N LEU A 361 5.35 -12.37 12.17
CA LEU A 361 5.37 -11.22 11.25
C LEU A 361 6.27 -11.48 10.03
N GLY A 362 7.42 -12.11 10.21
CA GLY A 362 8.38 -12.38 9.14
C GLY A 362 8.13 -13.68 8.38
N LEU A 363 7.16 -14.50 8.78
CA LEU A 363 6.83 -15.80 8.20
C LEU A 363 8.08 -16.70 8.04
N TRP A 364 8.94 -16.70 9.07
CA TRP A 364 10.10 -17.54 9.11
C TRP A 364 9.78 -18.89 9.75
N GLY A 365 10.20 -19.96 9.11
CA GLY A 365 10.23 -21.31 9.64
C GLY A 365 11.63 -21.90 9.46
N ILE A 366 11.73 -23.19 9.27
CA ILE A 366 12.98 -23.94 9.18
C ILE A 366 13.01 -24.83 7.93
N LYS A 367 14.22 -25.18 7.49
CA LYS A 367 14.48 -26.15 6.41
C LYS A 367 15.46 -27.19 6.90
N CYS A 368 15.10 -28.46 6.82
CA CYS A 368 15.97 -29.56 7.21
C CYS A 368 17.23 -29.59 6.32
N ARG A 369 18.42 -29.58 6.93
CA ARG A 369 19.70 -29.68 6.19
C ARG A 369 19.89 -31.05 5.54
N ARG A 370 19.34 -32.09 6.17
CA ARG A 370 19.51 -33.46 5.69
C ARG A 370 18.67 -33.82 4.46
N CYS A 371 17.37 -33.46 4.44
CA CYS A 371 16.47 -33.82 3.35
C CYS A 371 15.91 -32.63 2.57
N GLY A 372 16.21 -31.40 2.99
CA GLY A 372 15.78 -30.18 2.32
C GLY A 372 14.31 -29.81 2.55
N THR A 373 13.54 -30.54 3.37
CA THR A 373 12.11 -30.27 3.60
C THR A 373 11.92 -29.01 4.43
N PRO A 374 11.21 -27.98 3.91
CA PRO A 374 10.84 -26.81 4.69
C PRO A 374 9.65 -27.13 5.62
N GLN A 375 9.62 -26.52 6.78
CA GLN A 375 8.58 -26.71 7.80
C GLN A 375 8.24 -25.38 8.45
N TYR A 376 6.95 -25.08 8.54
CA TYR A 376 6.41 -23.92 9.25
C TYR A 376 5.56 -24.42 10.41
N ASP A 377 5.82 -23.87 11.60
CA ASP A 377 5.10 -24.25 12.80
C ASP A 377 4.02 -23.22 13.13
N ASN A 378 2.77 -23.59 12.93
CA ASN A 378 1.63 -22.77 13.32
C ASN A 378 1.38 -22.76 14.85
N GLY A 379 2.09 -23.57 15.62
CA GLY A 379 1.83 -23.82 17.03
C GLY A 379 2.99 -23.54 17.99
N ALA A 380 4.07 -22.88 17.54
CA ALA A 380 5.30 -22.69 18.34
C ALA A 380 5.06 -22.08 19.72
N ALA A 381 4.07 -21.19 19.86
CA ALA A 381 3.71 -20.58 21.14
C ALA A 381 3.17 -21.60 22.18
N THR A 382 2.68 -22.74 21.73
CA THR A 382 2.06 -23.75 22.58
C THR A 382 2.87 -25.03 22.69
N THR A 383 3.61 -25.39 21.64
CA THR A 383 4.31 -26.68 21.52
C THR A 383 5.85 -26.57 21.60
N GLY A 384 6.38 -25.33 21.51
CA GLY A 384 7.81 -25.08 21.40
C GLY A 384 8.34 -25.26 19.97
N PRO A 385 9.65 -25.03 19.73
CA PRO A 385 10.21 -25.05 18.38
C PRO A 385 10.24 -26.49 17.82
N ILE A 386 10.09 -26.61 16.50
CA ILE A 386 10.27 -27.87 15.78
C ILE A 386 11.71 -28.33 15.95
N ARG A 387 11.90 -29.52 16.51
CA ARG A 387 13.21 -30.13 16.74
C ARG A 387 13.46 -31.39 15.90
N ILE A 388 12.41 -31.96 15.33
CA ILE A 388 12.48 -33.21 14.54
C ILE A 388 11.89 -32.95 13.17
N CYS A 389 12.61 -33.32 12.13
CA CYS A 389 12.12 -33.23 10.76
C CYS A 389 10.98 -34.22 10.53
N ALA A 390 9.83 -33.70 10.11
CA ALA A 390 8.65 -34.51 9.81
C ALA A 390 8.89 -35.56 8.71
N GLN A 391 9.85 -35.33 7.80
CA GLN A 391 10.11 -36.17 6.64
C GLN A 391 11.19 -37.23 6.93
N CYS A 392 12.34 -36.83 7.47
CA CYS A 392 13.49 -37.75 7.62
C CYS A 392 13.92 -37.98 9.06
N GLN A 393 13.18 -37.39 10.02
CA GLN A 393 13.39 -37.50 11.46
C GLN A 393 14.78 -37.04 11.97
N ALA A 394 15.51 -36.27 11.16
CA ALA A 394 16.72 -35.61 11.63
C ALA A 394 16.36 -34.66 12.79
N GLN A 395 17.19 -34.69 13.83
CA GLN A 395 16.99 -33.92 15.06
C GLN A 395 17.91 -32.70 15.07
N ASP A 396 17.35 -31.51 15.40
CA ASP A 396 18.07 -30.24 15.61
C ASP A 396 19.03 -29.84 14.45
N ASP A 397 18.72 -30.27 13.22
CA ASP A 397 19.55 -30.06 12.03
C ASP A 397 18.80 -29.26 10.97
N PHE A 398 18.68 -27.94 11.23
CA PHE A 398 17.85 -27.03 10.42
C PHE A 398 18.56 -25.71 10.13
N ASP A 399 18.20 -25.11 8.98
CA ASP A 399 18.47 -23.72 8.63
C ASP A 399 17.19 -22.90 8.73
N ASP A 400 17.31 -21.61 8.99
CA ASP A 400 16.21 -20.66 8.87
C ASP A 400 15.67 -20.62 7.43
N TYR A 401 14.34 -20.55 7.26
CA TYR A 401 13.71 -20.53 5.96
C TYR A 401 12.54 -19.54 5.91
N ASN A 402 12.60 -18.58 5.00
CA ASN A 402 11.56 -17.58 4.83
C ASN A 402 10.51 -18.03 3.80
N PHE A 403 9.22 -17.96 4.20
CA PHE A 403 8.09 -18.40 3.37
C PHE A 403 7.36 -17.27 2.63
N VAL A 404 7.64 -16.00 2.91
CA VAL A 404 6.88 -14.83 2.40
C VAL A 404 6.72 -14.86 0.88
N ARG A 405 7.78 -15.19 0.14
CA ARG A 405 7.78 -15.19 -1.34
C ARG A 405 7.67 -16.58 -1.96
N ARG A 406 7.31 -17.59 -1.17
CA ARG A 406 7.18 -18.95 -1.68
C ARG A 406 5.82 -19.17 -2.29
N LYS A 407 5.80 -19.78 -3.45
CA LYS A 407 4.58 -20.24 -4.10
C LYS A 407 4.04 -21.46 -3.37
N ALA A 408 2.71 -21.58 -3.34
CA ALA A 408 2.03 -22.69 -2.70
C ALA A 408 0.77 -23.08 -3.50
N LYS A 409 0.20 -24.21 -3.16
CA LYS A 409 -1.10 -24.67 -3.64
C LYS A 409 -1.95 -25.17 -2.48
N VAL A 410 -3.25 -25.07 -2.62
CA VAL A 410 -4.20 -25.64 -1.66
C VAL A 410 -4.09 -27.15 -1.69
N PHE A 411 -3.74 -27.77 -0.56
CA PHE A 411 -3.72 -29.21 -0.38
C PHE A 411 -5.08 -29.71 0.11
N SER A 412 -5.71 -29.00 1.03
CA SER A 412 -7.06 -29.25 1.54
C SER A 412 -7.65 -27.95 2.04
N TYR A 413 -8.96 -27.87 2.16
CA TYR A 413 -9.66 -26.68 2.67
C TYR A 413 -10.93 -27.04 3.42
N THR A 414 -11.37 -26.09 4.24
CA THR A 414 -12.70 -26.12 4.86
C THR A 414 -13.35 -24.74 4.77
N GLN A 415 -14.67 -24.73 4.68
CA GLN A 415 -15.49 -23.52 4.65
C GLN A 415 -16.59 -23.67 5.68
N ASP A 416 -16.59 -22.80 6.71
CA ASP A 416 -17.56 -22.82 7.78
C ASP A 416 -18.50 -21.62 7.67
N ASN A 417 -19.76 -21.88 7.33
CA ASN A 417 -20.82 -20.87 7.24
C ASN A 417 -21.44 -20.50 8.60
N LEU A 418 -21.16 -21.28 9.64
CA LEU A 418 -21.65 -21.03 10.99
C LEU A 418 -20.69 -20.22 11.84
N ALA A 419 -19.45 -20.07 11.39
CA ALA A 419 -18.45 -19.24 12.06
C ALA A 419 -18.89 -17.76 12.02
N ALA A 420 -18.80 -17.11 13.16
CA ALA A 420 -19.07 -15.67 13.28
C ALA A 420 -17.90 -14.85 12.71
N VAL A 421 -17.83 -14.73 11.39
CA VAL A 421 -16.82 -13.95 10.68
C VAL A 421 -17.47 -12.81 9.91
N ILE A 422 -16.71 -11.76 9.63
CA ILE A 422 -17.20 -10.57 8.92
C ILE A 422 -17.64 -10.93 7.49
N ASP A 423 -16.94 -11.85 6.84
CA ASP A 423 -17.25 -12.30 5.48
C ASP A 423 -17.34 -13.83 5.40
N PRO A 424 -18.54 -14.43 5.64
CA PRO A 424 -18.75 -15.87 5.58
C PRO A 424 -18.65 -16.41 4.14
N PRO A 425 -18.25 -17.68 3.99
CA PRO A 425 -17.83 -18.63 5.01
C PRO A 425 -16.43 -18.35 5.53
N ALA A 426 -16.12 -18.69 6.80
CA ALA A 426 -14.74 -18.77 7.26
C ALA A 426 -14.02 -19.83 6.43
N SER A 427 -13.01 -19.40 5.67
CA SER A 427 -12.25 -20.29 4.79
C SER A 427 -10.87 -20.52 5.34
N VAL A 428 -10.54 -21.76 5.68
CA VAL A 428 -9.20 -22.19 6.14
C VAL A 428 -8.63 -23.18 5.16
N VAL A 429 -7.39 -22.99 4.78
CA VAL A 429 -6.67 -23.84 3.83
C VAL A 429 -5.43 -24.46 4.48
N LEU A 430 -5.21 -25.76 4.23
CA LEU A 430 -3.92 -26.38 4.38
C LEU A 430 -3.20 -26.21 3.05
N ILE A 431 -2.14 -25.40 3.02
CA ILE A 431 -1.36 -25.18 1.79
C ILE A 431 -0.09 -26.03 1.80
N GLU A 432 0.37 -26.37 0.63
CA GLU A 432 1.64 -27.04 0.37
C GLU A 432 2.55 -26.08 -0.41
N PHE A 433 3.68 -25.72 0.21
CA PHE A 433 4.67 -24.83 -0.40
C PHE A 433 5.51 -25.57 -1.46
N GLU A 434 5.97 -24.83 -2.48
CA GLU A 434 6.98 -25.37 -3.42
C GLU A 434 8.24 -25.79 -2.65
N GLY A 435 8.69 -27.03 -2.86
CA GLY A 435 9.80 -27.63 -2.13
C GLY A 435 9.38 -28.43 -0.89
N GLY A 436 8.06 -28.53 -0.64
CA GLY A 436 7.47 -29.27 0.47
C GLY A 436 7.15 -28.37 1.68
N GLY A 437 6.64 -28.99 2.74
CA GLY A 437 6.14 -28.30 3.91
C GLY A 437 4.68 -27.87 3.74
N ARG A 438 3.88 -28.10 4.78
CA ARG A 438 2.47 -27.75 4.82
C ARG A 438 2.16 -26.95 6.07
N ALA A 439 1.23 -25.98 5.92
CA ALA A 439 0.77 -25.20 7.03
C ALA A 439 -0.68 -24.72 6.81
N PHE A 440 -1.39 -24.46 7.90
CA PHE A 440 -2.74 -23.91 7.88
C PHE A 440 -2.69 -22.38 7.84
N PHE A 441 -3.54 -21.80 6.98
CA PHE A 441 -3.75 -20.37 6.91
C PHE A 441 -5.23 -20.06 6.62
N ASP A 442 -5.68 -18.91 7.08
CA ASP A 442 -6.93 -18.34 6.58
C ASP A 442 -6.76 -18.01 5.09
N LEU A 443 -7.83 -18.21 4.32
CA LEU A 443 -7.89 -17.82 2.91
C LEU A 443 -8.66 -16.51 2.78
N THR A 444 -7.99 -15.48 2.29
CA THR A 444 -8.56 -14.15 2.04
C THR A 444 -8.65 -13.84 0.54
N ASP A 445 -9.30 -12.73 0.15
CA ASP A 445 -9.45 -12.31 -1.25
C ASP A 445 -9.93 -13.46 -2.17
N ARG A 446 -10.91 -14.20 -1.72
CA ARG A 446 -11.43 -15.38 -2.39
C ARG A 446 -12.85 -15.19 -2.90
N ASP A 447 -13.19 -15.92 -3.94
CA ASP A 447 -14.55 -16.29 -4.28
C ASP A 447 -14.81 -17.67 -3.65
N PRO A 448 -15.69 -17.79 -2.63
CA PRO A 448 -15.93 -19.07 -1.95
C PRO A 448 -16.34 -20.22 -2.88
N ALA A 449 -17.01 -19.91 -3.98
CA ALA A 449 -17.45 -20.91 -4.95
C ALA A 449 -16.31 -21.47 -5.84
N LYS A 450 -15.16 -20.78 -5.85
CA LYS A 450 -13.99 -21.14 -6.68
C LYS A 450 -12.85 -21.76 -5.89
N VAL A 451 -13.02 -21.95 -4.58
CA VAL A 451 -11.99 -22.57 -3.74
C VAL A 451 -11.94 -24.07 -4.04
N GLU A 452 -10.77 -24.56 -4.46
CA GLU A 452 -10.58 -25.97 -4.81
C GLU A 452 -9.19 -26.48 -4.41
N VAL A 453 -9.04 -27.78 -4.29
CA VAL A 453 -7.75 -28.45 -4.10
C VAL A 453 -6.89 -28.25 -5.36
N GLY A 454 -5.61 -27.90 -5.15
CA GLY A 454 -4.70 -27.59 -6.26
C GLY A 454 -4.68 -26.11 -6.65
N MET A 455 -5.62 -25.28 -6.19
CA MET A 455 -5.62 -23.83 -6.43
C MET A 455 -4.28 -23.22 -6.02
N ARG A 456 -3.65 -22.45 -6.91
CA ARG A 456 -2.39 -21.75 -6.62
C ARG A 456 -2.65 -20.56 -5.72
N VAL A 457 -1.85 -20.45 -4.66
CA VAL A 457 -1.95 -19.38 -3.67
C VAL A 457 -0.60 -18.74 -3.40
N GLU A 458 -0.64 -17.51 -2.94
CA GLU A 458 0.50 -16.73 -2.45
C GLU A 458 0.19 -16.18 -1.06
N MET A 459 1.25 -15.83 -0.31
CA MET A 459 1.08 -15.25 1.01
C MET A 459 0.82 -13.74 0.92
N THR A 460 -0.03 -13.22 1.81
CA THR A 460 -0.37 -11.81 1.92
C THR A 460 -0.42 -11.39 3.40
N PHE A 461 0.10 -10.19 3.68
CA PHE A 461 0.16 -9.67 5.05
C PHE A 461 -1.14 -8.97 5.44
N ARG A 462 -1.79 -9.36 6.55
CA ARG A 462 -3.14 -8.94 6.91
C ARG A 462 -3.30 -8.67 8.40
N LYS A 463 -4.32 -7.88 8.75
CA LYS A 463 -4.81 -7.84 10.13
C LYS A 463 -5.39 -9.20 10.50
N LEU A 464 -5.04 -9.70 11.68
CA LEU A 464 -5.63 -10.90 12.24
C LEU A 464 -6.77 -10.50 13.19
N GLN A 465 -6.49 -9.62 14.13
CA GLN A 465 -7.48 -9.13 15.11
C GLN A 465 -7.04 -7.77 15.68
N HIS A 466 -8.02 -7.05 16.23
CA HIS A 466 -7.80 -5.83 17.01
C HIS A 466 -8.32 -6.05 18.43
N ASP A 467 -7.50 -5.81 19.44
CA ASP A 467 -7.87 -5.96 20.86
C ASP A 467 -7.18 -4.89 21.71
N ARG A 468 -7.94 -4.20 22.56
CA ARG A 468 -7.45 -3.17 23.48
C ARG A 468 -6.58 -2.10 22.81
N GLY A 469 -6.97 -1.65 21.61
CA GLY A 469 -6.23 -0.66 20.85
C GLY A 469 -4.96 -1.18 20.15
N LEU A 470 -4.65 -2.48 20.23
CA LEU A 470 -3.54 -3.11 19.53
C LEU A 470 -4.05 -3.99 18.39
N THR A 471 -3.44 -3.84 17.22
CA THR A 471 -3.71 -4.69 16.05
C THR A 471 -2.65 -5.78 15.93
N ASN A 472 -3.08 -7.02 15.87
CA ASN A 472 -2.27 -8.15 15.48
C ASN A 472 -2.28 -8.31 13.97
N TYR A 473 -1.11 -8.57 13.41
CA TYR A 473 -0.93 -8.89 12.00
C TYR A 473 -0.39 -10.30 11.86
N PHE A 474 -0.79 -10.94 10.78
CA PHE A 474 -0.30 -12.25 10.39
C PHE A 474 -0.42 -12.43 8.88
N TRP A 475 0.09 -13.51 8.36
CA TRP A 475 -0.01 -13.89 6.96
C TRP A 475 -1.28 -14.72 6.71
N LYS A 476 -1.90 -14.47 5.58
CA LYS A 476 -2.98 -15.29 5.05
C LYS A 476 -2.62 -15.78 3.66
N ALA A 477 -3.27 -16.85 3.22
CA ALA A 477 -3.19 -17.26 1.83
C ALA A 477 -4.21 -16.46 1.01
N ARG A 478 -3.85 -16.13 -0.24
CA ARG A 478 -4.78 -15.61 -1.23
C ARG A 478 -4.56 -16.29 -2.60
N PRO A 479 -5.58 -16.42 -3.46
CA PRO A 479 -5.37 -16.88 -4.84
C PRO A 479 -4.33 -16.01 -5.55
N VAL A 480 -3.48 -16.62 -6.37
CA VAL A 480 -2.51 -15.88 -7.21
C VAL A 480 -3.27 -15.02 -8.20
N ARG A 481 -2.90 -13.74 -8.32
CA ARG A 481 -3.55 -12.73 -9.17
C ARG A 481 -2.68 -12.37 -10.37
#